data_9cdbad45a25bd58328e513d4f3e2d5a8
#
_entry.id   9cdbad45a25bd58328e513d4f3e2d5a8
#
_cell.length_a   1.000
_cell.length_b   1.000
_cell.length_c   1.000
_cell.angle_alpha   90.00
_cell.angle_beta   90.00
_cell.angle_gamma   90.00
#
_symmetry.space_group_name_H-M   'P 1'
#
loop_
_entity.id
_entity.type
_entity.pdbx_description
1 polymer ?
#
loop_
_entity_poly.entity_id
_entity_poly.type
_entity_poly.pdbx_seq_one_letter_code
_entity_poly.pdbx_strand_id
1 'polypeptide(L)'
;MPAIALATYAALPSLAVDEHPLLAELKALGIDATPAVWDDPQVDWSVFDGVIVRSCWDYHVRYDEFFRWIDRITALGVRVWNAPGTLRWNSRKTYLHDLSIGRVRTVPTFWLERGNLRLGSASLATILRECGWGRAVVKPIISASAHETWCVSLDEACANAAAHDERLRAIGASHGVMVQPFVPEIESDGEWSLQFFGGVFSHAVLKRAASGDFRVQREFGGTHERVVPASRVLEQAERALEAAPGQSVYARVDGVVIVNDFVVTELELLEPSLFLDAHPEAPGRFARAIAVGLGEIGDGESGVRVG
;
A
#
# COMPACT_ATOMS: atom_id res chain seq x y z
N MET A 1 4.25 28.29 -12.94
CA MET A 1 4.56 27.27 -11.93
C MET A 1 3.48 26.21 -12.05
N PRO A 2 3.87 24.95 -12.24
CA PRO A 2 2.87 23.89 -12.21
C PRO A 2 2.17 23.85 -10.85
N ALA A 3 0.85 23.65 -10.89
CA ALA A 3 0.01 23.52 -9.70
C ALA A 3 -0.41 22.06 -9.53
N ILE A 4 -0.13 21.44 -8.39
CA ILE A 4 -0.50 20.05 -8.12
C ILE A 4 -1.32 19.93 -6.84
N ALA A 5 -2.28 19.01 -6.84
CA ALA A 5 -2.97 18.63 -5.62
C ALA A 5 -2.32 17.38 -5.00
N LEU A 6 -2.06 17.43 -3.71
CA LEU A 6 -1.75 16.26 -2.88
C LEU A 6 -3.07 15.80 -2.24
N ALA A 7 -3.69 14.78 -2.85
CA ALA A 7 -5.03 14.34 -2.44
C ALA A 7 -5.01 13.65 -1.08
N THR A 8 -5.91 14.07 -0.21
CA THR A 8 -6.10 13.55 1.14
C THR A 8 -7.58 13.36 1.43
N TYR A 9 -7.96 13.00 2.67
CA TYR A 9 -9.35 12.81 3.09
C TYR A 9 -9.75 13.74 4.23
N ALA A 10 -11.04 13.85 4.50
CA ALA A 10 -11.60 14.83 5.43
C ALA A 10 -11.08 14.73 6.87
N ALA A 11 -10.70 13.52 7.33
CA ALA A 11 -10.13 13.37 8.67
C ALA A 11 -8.65 13.81 8.77
N LEU A 12 -7.97 14.04 7.65
CA LEU A 12 -6.57 14.47 7.59
C LEU A 12 -6.35 15.54 6.51
N PRO A 13 -7.05 16.69 6.58
CA PRO A 13 -7.10 17.66 5.48
C PRO A 13 -5.76 18.32 5.16
N SER A 14 -4.80 18.29 6.09
CA SER A 14 -3.46 18.90 5.95
C SER A 14 -2.36 17.89 5.66
N LEU A 15 -2.68 16.68 5.21
CA LEU A 15 -1.76 15.55 5.05
C LEU A 15 -1.21 15.00 6.39
N ALA A 16 -0.51 13.87 6.33
CA ALA A 16 0.23 13.34 7.47
C ALA A 16 1.42 14.26 7.82
N VAL A 17 1.77 14.34 9.10
CA VAL A 17 2.79 15.28 9.59
C VAL A 17 4.16 15.04 8.94
N ASP A 18 4.51 13.78 8.68
CA ASP A 18 5.76 13.40 8.02
C ASP A 18 5.79 13.81 6.53
N GLU A 19 4.65 14.17 5.94
CA GLU A 19 4.56 14.66 4.55
C GLU A 19 4.71 16.20 4.43
N HIS A 20 4.62 16.94 5.51
CA HIS A 20 4.74 18.41 5.46
C HIS A 20 6.05 18.90 4.86
N PRO A 21 7.23 18.29 5.12
CA PRO A 21 8.49 18.71 4.49
C PRO A 21 8.48 18.62 2.96
N LEU A 22 7.66 17.74 2.37
CA LEU A 22 7.52 17.62 0.92
C LEU A 22 7.03 18.92 0.27
N LEU A 23 6.11 19.65 0.93
CA LEU A 23 5.59 20.92 0.42
C LEU A 23 6.69 21.97 0.22
N ALA A 24 7.63 22.05 1.16
CA ALA A 24 8.76 22.96 1.08
C ALA A 24 9.72 22.58 -0.05
N GLU A 25 10.00 21.29 -0.23
CA GLU A 25 10.85 20.77 -1.30
C GLU A 25 10.24 21.00 -2.69
N LEU A 26 8.93 20.76 -2.85
CA LEU A 26 8.21 21.07 -4.10
C LEU A 26 8.24 22.54 -4.43
N LYS A 27 8.02 23.40 -3.44
CA LYS A 27 8.11 24.86 -3.61
C LYS A 27 9.51 25.30 -4.03
N ALA A 28 10.56 24.70 -3.48
CA ALA A 28 11.94 24.98 -3.87
C ALA A 28 12.24 24.60 -5.33
N LEU A 29 11.52 23.60 -5.87
CA LEU A 29 11.57 23.21 -7.29
C LEU A 29 10.61 24.02 -8.19
N GLY A 30 9.96 25.07 -7.67
CA GLY A 30 9.02 25.88 -8.42
C GLY A 30 7.66 25.21 -8.69
N ILE A 31 7.28 24.25 -7.89
CA ILE A 31 6.00 23.53 -7.98
C ILE A 31 5.08 24.01 -6.85
N ASP A 32 3.89 24.49 -7.18
CA ASP A 32 2.87 24.86 -6.22
C ASP A 32 2.04 23.64 -5.85
N ALA A 33 2.25 23.13 -4.65
CA ALA A 33 1.60 21.92 -4.16
C ALA A 33 0.63 22.23 -3.02
N THR A 34 -0.63 21.81 -3.17
CA THR A 34 -1.70 22.10 -2.20
C THR A 34 -2.36 20.79 -1.74
N PRO A 35 -2.48 20.54 -0.42
CA PRO A 35 -3.34 19.49 0.09
C PRO A 35 -4.80 19.75 -0.33
N ALA A 36 -5.47 18.72 -0.84
CA ALA A 36 -6.87 18.83 -1.26
C ALA A 36 -7.66 17.57 -0.86
N VAL A 37 -8.78 17.77 -0.18
CA VAL A 37 -9.65 16.67 0.23
C VAL A 37 -10.38 16.13 -1.00
N TRP A 38 -10.22 14.84 -1.28
CA TRP A 38 -10.62 14.22 -2.55
C TRP A 38 -12.12 14.30 -2.85
N ASP A 39 -12.96 14.37 -1.82
CA ASP A 39 -14.42 14.43 -1.92
C ASP A 39 -15.02 15.80 -1.53
N ASP A 40 -14.20 16.82 -1.31
CA ASP A 40 -14.69 18.18 -1.03
C ASP A 40 -15.29 18.79 -2.31
N PRO A 41 -16.60 19.11 -2.32
CA PRO A 41 -17.25 19.70 -3.48
C PRO A 41 -16.78 21.13 -3.80
N GLN A 42 -16.05 21.79 -2.90
CA GLN A 42 -15.51 23.14 -3.10
C GLN A 42 -14.18 23.11 -3.86
N VAL A 43 -13.53 21.97 -3.99
CA VAL A 43 -12.27 21.86 -4.73
C VAL A 43 -12.53 21.86 -6.23
N ASP A 44 -12.04 22.87 -6.92
CA ASP A 44 -11.99 22.91 -8.38
C ASP A 44 -10.75 22.16 -8.88
N TRP A 45 -10.95 20.90 -9.23
CA TRP A 45 -9.87 20.04 -9.70
C TRP A 45 -9.26 20.48 -11.04
N SER A 46 -9.99 21.26 -11.85
CA SER A 46 -9.53 21.69 -13.17
C SER A 46 -8.38 22.70 -13.13
N VAL A 47 -8.12 23.30 -11.97
CA VAL A 47 -7.02 24.26 -11.79
C VAL A 47 -5.65 23.61 -11.60
N PHE A 48 -5.62 22.27 -11.37
CA PHE A 48 -4.39 21.53 -11.15
C PHE A 48 -3.85 20.91 -12.44
N ASP A 49 -2.55 21.00 -12.65
CA ASP A 49 -1.84 20.27 -13.71
C ASP A 49 -1.74 18.77 -13.40
N GLY A 50 -1.83 18.42 -12.13
CA GLY A 50 -1.81 17.03 -11.70
C GLY A 50 -2.22 16.78 -10.26
N VAL A 51 -2.53 15.52 -9.99
CA VAL A 51 -2.97 15.02 -8.68
C VAL A 51 -2.11 13.83 -8.27
N ILE A 52 -1.61 13.86 -7.04
CA ILE A 52 -0.92 12.74 -6.39
C ILE A 52 -1.79 12.27 -5.24
N VAL A 53 -2.19 11.00 -5.27
CA VAL A 53 -2.94 10.39 -4.17
C VAL A 53 -1.98 10.17 -3.01
N ARG A 54 -2.29 10.78 -1.85
CA ARG A 54 -1.43 10.66 -0.67
C ARG A 54 -2.17 9.98 0.48
N SER A 55 -2.87 10.71 1.29
CA SER A 55 -3.47 10.22 2.53
C SER A 55 -4.99 9.95 2.37
N CYS A 56 -5.43 9.35 1.25
CA CYS A 56 -6.84 9.02 1.01
C CYS A 56 -7.24 7.70 1.70
N TRP A 57 -6.98 7.58 3.01
CA TRP A 57 -7.08 6.30 3.73
C TRP A 57 -8.50 5.77 3.94
N ASP A 58 -9.51 6.54 3.57
CA ASP A 58 -10.93 6.13 3.56
C ASP A 58 -11.40 5.49 2.23
N TYR A 59 -10.54 5.43 1.19
CA TYR A 59 -10.93 4.94 -0.14
C TYR A 59 -11.55 3.54 -0.11
N HIS A 60 -11.08 2.67 0.78
CA HIS A 60 -11.49 1.28 0.85
C HIS A 60 -12.94 1.10 1.35
N VAL A 61 -13.45 2.01 2.18
CA VAL A 61 -14.86 2.03 2.65
C VAL A 61 -15.77 2.83 1.71
N ARG A 62 -15.19 3.61 0.80
CA ARG A 62 -15.88 4.44 -0.20
C ARG A 62 -15.40 4.14 -1.62
N TYR A 63 -15.09 2.89 -1.89
CA TYR A 63 -14.35 2.41 -3.07
C TYR A 63 -14.91 2.95 -4.40
N ASP A 64 -16.21 2.76 -4.66
CA ASP A 64 -16.82 3.17 -5.92
C ASP A 64 -16.87 4.71 -6.06
N GLU A 65 -17.00 5.43 -4.97
CA GLU A 65 -17.02 6.89 -4.95
C GLU A 65 -15.61 7.45 -5.23
N PHE A 66 -14.59 6.88 -4.60
CA PHE A 66 -13.22 7.25 -4.83
C PHE A 66 -12.81 7.05 -6.30
N PHE A 67 -13.13 5.91 -6.90
CA PHE A 67 -12.77 5.67 -8.29
C PHE A 67 -13.64 6.46 -9.28
N ARG A 68 -14.87 6.83 -8.94
CA ARG A 68 -15.63 7.81 -9.72
C ARG A 68 -15.00 9.21 -9.67
N TRP A 69 -14.39 9.59 -8.54
CA TRP A 69 -13.61 10.82 -8.45
C TRP A 69 -12.36 10.75 -9.34
N ILE A 70 -11.58 9.67 -9.32
CA ILE A 70 -10.43 9.47 -10.21
C ILE A 70 -10.85 9.60 -11.69
N ASP A 71 -11.96 8.97 -12.09
CA ASP A 71 -12.47 9.06 -13.47
C ASP A 71 -12.85 10.50 -13.83
N ARG A 72 -13.51 11.21 -12.93
CA ARG A 72 -13.90 12.61 -13.12
C ARG A 72 -12.71 13.52 -13.33
N ILE A 73 -11.69 13.47 -12.48
CA ILE A 73 -10.50 14.32 -12.63
C ILE A 73 -9.70 13.96 -13.89
N THR A 74 -9.63 12.68 -14.24
CA THR A 74 -9.01 12.23 -15.48
C THR A 74 -9.77 12.77 -16.71
N ALA A 75 -11.10 12.79 -16.69
CA ALA A 75 -11.94 13.34 -17.76
C ALA A 75 -11.79 14.87 -17.90
N LEU A 76 -11.39 15.58 -16.85
CA LEU A 76 -11.01 17.01 -16.91
C LEU A 76 -9.64 17.24 -17.54
N GLY A 77 -8.90 16.19 -17.89
CA GLY A 77 -7.55 16.30 -18.43
C GLY A 77 -6.45 16.46 -17.36
N VAL A 78 -6.81 16.37 -16.08
CA VAL A 78 -5.86 16.46 -14.97
C VAL A 78 -5.06 15.16 -14.86
N ARG A 79 -3.75 15.27 -14.82
CA ARG A 79 -2.86 14.11 -14.73
C ARG A 79 -2.92 13.50 -13.32
N VAL A 80 -3.04 12.19 -13.23
CA VAL A 80 -3.05 11.46 -11.96
C VAL A 80 -1.81 10.59 -11.84
N TRP A 81 -1.05 10.71 -10.75
CA TRP A 81 0.07 9.83 -10.40
C TRP A 81 -0.23 9.04 -9.12
N ASN A 82 -0.02 7.76 -9.05
CA ASN A 82 0.32 6.86 -10.16
C ASN A 82 -0.86 6.78 -11.16
N ALA A 83 -0.63 6.23 -12.35
CA ALA A 83 -1.69 6.22 -13.37
C ALA A 83 -3.01 5.58 -12.87
N PRO A 84 -4.21 6.04 -13.29
CA PRO A 84 -5.49 5.50 -12.85
C PRO A 84 -5.62 3.98 -12.97
N GLY A 85 -5.06 3.39 -14.02
CA GLY A 85 -5.01 1.93 -14.22
C GLY A 85 -4.19 1.22 -13.14
N THR A 86 -3.03 1.80 -12.78
CA THR A 86 -2.16 1.29 -11.70
C THR A 86 -2.85 1.39 -10.35
N LEU A 87 -3.51 2.52 -10.06
CA LEU A 87 -4.27 2.71 -8.82
C LEU A 87 -5.39 1.68 -8.68
N ARG A 88 -6.16 1.43 -9.77
CA ARG A 88 -7.23 0.42 -9.77
C ARG A 88 -6.71 -0.98 -9.57
N TRP A 89 -5.62 -1.34 -10.23
CA TRP A 89 -4.97 -2.64 -10.06
C TRP A 89 -4.48 -2.82 -8.62
N ASN A 90 -3.81 -1.82 -8.06
CA ASN A 90 -3.21 -1.88 -6.73
C ASN A 90 -4.25 -1.81 -5.60
N SER A 91 -5.41 -1.19 -5.83
CA SER A 91 -6.49 -1.08 -4.83
C SER A 91 -7.08 -2.42 -4.40
N ARG A 92 -6.83 -3.49 -5.17
CA ARG A 92 -7.29 -4.85 -4.88
C ARG A 92 -6.08 -5.74 -4.62
N LYS A 93 -5.99 -6.31 -3.43
CA LYS A 93 -4.86 -7.17 -3.02
C LYS A 93 -4.65 -8.41 -3.90
N THR A 94 -5.57 -8.68 -4.85
CA THR A 94 -5.38 -9.70 -5.90
C THR A 94 -4.15 -9.46 -6.74
N TYR A 95 -3.56 -8.25 -6.75
CA TYR A 95 -2.26 -7.99 -7.37
C TYR A 95 -1.14 -8.90 -6.85
N LEU A 96 -1.24 -9.39 -5.60
CA LEU A 96 -0.28 -10.36 -5.06
C LEU A 96 -0.27 -11.68 -5.84
N HIS A 97 -1.42 -12.08 -6.43
CA HIS A 97 -1.48 -13.23 -7.33
C HIS A 97 -0.71 -12.93 -8.64
N ASP A 98 -0.90 -11.73 -9.20
CA ASP A 98 -0.18 -11.32 -10.41
C ASP A 98 1.33 -11.26 -10.16
N LEU A 99 1.76 -10.71 -9.01
CA LEU A 99 3.16 -10.72 -8.59
C LEU A 99 3.71 -12.14 -8.50
N SER A 100 2.95 -13.10 -7.95
CA SER A 100 3.39 -14.50 -7.81
C SER A 100 3.56 -15.17 -9.18
N ILE A 101 2.69 -14.89 -10.15
CA ILE A 101 2.83 -15.34 -11.54
C ILE A 101 4.10 -14.74 -12.15
N GLY A 102 4.40 -13.48 -11.86
CA GLY A 102 5.65 -12.78 -12.23
C GLY A 102 6.90 -13.27 -11.49
N ARG A 103 6.82 -14.38 -10.74
CA ARG A 103 7.91 -14.98 -9.96
C ARG A 103 8.42 -14.12 -8.80
N VAL A 104 7.64 -13.18 -8.34
CA VAL A 104 7.88 -12.49 -7.07
C VAL A 104 7.44 -13.43 -5.94
N ARG A 105 8.29 -13.59 -4.93
CA ARG A 105 7.91 -14.38 -3.74
C ARG A 105 6.91 -13.60 -2.90
N THR A 106 5.70 -14.11 -2.78
CA THR A 106 4.64 -13.55 -1.95
C THR A 106 4.20 -14.56 -0.88
N VAL A 107 3.53 -14.10 0.15
CA VAL A 107 2.90 -14.99 1.14
C VAL A 107 1.84 -15.83 0.43
N PRO A 108 1.83 -17.17 0.60
CA PRO A 108 0.79 -18.02 0.04
C PRO A 108 -0.60 -17.52 0.43
N THR A 109 -1.52 -17.47 -0.52
CA THR A 109 -2.85 -16.88 -0.29
C THR A 109 -3.96 -17.75 -0.84
N PHE A 110 -4.95 -17.99 -0.01
CA PHE A 110 -6.23 -18.58 -0.43
C PHE A 110 -7.23 -17.46 -0.71
N TRP A 111 -7.78 -17.43 -1.93
CA TRP A 111 -8.65 -16.36 -2.41
C TRP A 111 -10.11 -16.77 -2.40
N LEU A 112 -10.96 -15.95 -1.82
CA LEU A 112 -12.41 -16.03 -1.83
C LEU A 112 -12.97 -14.80 -2.52
N GLU A 113 -12.98 -14.82 -3.85
CA GLU A 113 -13.48 -13.70 -4.63
C GLU A 113 -15.01 -13.68 -4.69
N ARG A 114 -15.59 -12.47 -4.83
CA ARG A 114 -17.02 -12.28 -5.02
C ARG A 114 -17.48 -13.04 -6.28
N GLY A 115 -18.44 -13.94 -6.13
CA GLY A 115 -18.95 -14.78 -7.22
C GLY A 115 -18.34 -16.18 -7.28
N ASN A 116 -17.12 -16.40 -6.76
CA ASN A 116 -16.54 -17.73 -6.55
C ASN A 116 -16.79 -18.27 -5.14
N LEU A 117 -17.49 -17.52 -4.32
CA LEU A 117 -17.88 -17.88 -2.96
C LEU A 117 -18.86 -19.07 -3.01
N ARG A 118 -18.35 -20.25 -3.25
CA ARG A 118 -18.98 -21.49 -2.77
C ARG A 118 -18.89 -21.54 -1.23
N LEU A 119 -19.22 -20.40 -0.60
CA LEU A 119 -19.27 -20.22 0.85
C LEU A 119 -20.30 -21.12 1.53
N GLY A 120 -21.08 -21.87 0.76
CA GLY A 120 -21.96 -22.89 1.32
C GLY A 120 -21.26 -24.18 1.77
N SER A 121 -19.99 -24.39 1.38
CA SER A 121 -19.27 -25.62 1.69
C SER A 121 -17.86 -25.46 2.26
N ALA A 122 -17.23 -24.30 2.19
CA ALA A 122 -15.90 -24.09 2.73
C ALA A 122 -15.94 -23.21 3.98
N SER A 123 -15.81 -23.80 5.17
CA SER A 123 -15.60 -23.07 6.41
C SER A 123 -14.14 -22.63 6.52
N LEU A 124 -13.88 -21.58 7.30
CA LEU A 124 -12.52 -21.12 7.58
C LEU A 124 -11.63 -22.24 8.13
N ALA A 125 -12.17 -23.06 9.04
CA ALA A 125 -11.48 -24.23 9.57
C ALA A 125 -11.10 -25.24 8.48
N THR A 126 -11.96 -25.43 7.47
CA THR A 126 -11.67 -26.32 6.31
C THR A 126 -10.52 -25.73 5.47
N ILE A 127 -10.56 -24.43 5.16
CA ILE A 127 -9.48 -23.76 4.43
C ILE A 127 -8.14 -23.93 5.14
N LEU A 128 -8.09 -23.68 6.45
CA LEU A 128 -6.85 -23.79 7.22
C LEU A 128 -6.31 -25.23 7.20
N ARG A 129 -7.17 -26.25 7.32
CA ARG A 129 -6.75 -27.66 7.25
C ARG A 129 -6.22 -28.04 5.87
N GLU A 130 -6.93 -27.69 4.81
CA GLU A 130 -6.55 -28.03 3.44
C GLU A 130 -5.24 -27.35 3.04
N CYS A 131 -5.01 -26.12 3.50
CA CYS A 131 -3.76 -25.40 3.30
C CYS A 131 -2.63 -25.82 4.26
N GLY A 132 -2.91 -26.58 5.30
CA GLY A 132 -1.93 -26.99 6.32
C GLY A 132 -1.52 -25.84 7.26
N TRP A 133 -2.39 -24.85 7.48
CA TRP A 133 -2.08 -23.64 8.28
C TRP A 133 -2.63 -23.77 9.70
N GLY A 134 -1.73 -23.78 10.68
CA GLY A 134 -2.11 -23.81 12.10
C GLY A 134 -2.65 -22.48 12.62
N ARG A 135 -2.23 -21.34 12.00
CA ARG A 135 -2.67 -19.97 12.30
C ARG A 135 -2.71 -19.17 11.01
N ALA A 136 -3.68 -18.30 10.84
CA ALA A 136 -3.85 -17.52 9.63
C ALA A 136 -4.28 -16.07 9.92
N VAL A 137 -4.03 -15.20 8.96
CA VAL A 137 -4.57 -13.84 8.89
C VAL A 137 -5.61 -13.79 7.79
N VAL A 138 -6.78 -13.29 8.11
CA VAL A 138 -7.90 -13.10 7.20
C VAL A 138 -8.13 -11.60 7.01
N LYS A 139 -8.24 -11.15 5.77
CA LYS A 139 -8.44 -9.72 5.46
C LYS A 139 -9.26 -9.54 4.17
N PRO A 140 -10.01 -8.43 4.05
CA PRO A 140 -10.69 -8.10 2.80
C PRO A 140 -9.71 -7.94 1.64
N ILE A 141 -10.13 -8.25 0.42
CA ILE A 141 -9.34 -7.99 -0.80
C ILE A 141 -9.13 -6.49 -1.02
N ILE A 142 -10.10 -5.66 -0.63
CA ILE A 142 -9.98 -4.20 -0.62
C ILE A 142 -9.99 -3.76 0.84
N SER A 143 -8.86 -3.28 1.33
CA SER A 143 -8.74 -2.76 2.70
C SER A 143 -7.48 -1.91 2.85
N ALA A 144 -7.52 -0.95 3.77
CA ALA A 144 -6.39 -0.17 4.25
C ALA A 144 -6.37 -0.20 5.79
N SER A 145 -5.25 0.19 6.42
CA SER A 145 -5.09 0.31 7.89
C SER A 145 -5.59 -0.90 8.69
N ALA A 146 -5.34 -2.12 8.19
CA ALA A 146 -5.80 -3.38 8.80
C ALA A 146 -7.33 -3.46 9.05
N HIS A 147 -8.14 -2.66 8.32
CA HIS A 147 -9.59 -2.68 8.42
C HIS A 147 -10.14 -4.09 8.21
N GLU A 148 -10.99 -4.55 9.15
CA GLU A 148 -11.60 -5.89 9.15
C GLU A 148 -10.59 -7.06 9.05
N THR A 149 -9.32 -6.82 9.39
CA THR A 149 -8.28 -7.86 9.45
C THR A 149 -8.30 -8.54 10.82
N TRP A 150 -8.19 -9.88 10.83
CA TRP A 150 -8.03 -10.62 12.07
C TRP A 150 -7.12 -11.83 11.92
N CYS A 151 -6.52 -12.23 13.03
CA CYS A 151 -5.74 -13.43 13.15
C CYS A 151 -6.57 -14.53 13.83
N VAL A 152 -6.39 -15.78 13.45
CA VAL A 152 -7.14 -16.90 13.97
C VAL A 152 -6.30 -18.18 13.90
N SER A 153 -6.30 -18.99 14.97
CA SER A 153 -5.74 -20.32 14.96
C SER A 153 -6.74 -21.35 14.40
N LEU A 154 -6.24 -22.50 13.96
CA LEU A 154 -7.09 -23.61 13.51
C LEU A 154 -8.03 -24.07 14.63
N ASP A 155 -7.53 -24.13 15.87
CA ASP A 155 -8.34 -24.55 17.04
C ASP A 155 -9.49 -23.57 17.31
N GLU A 156 -9.23 -22.25 17.25
CA GLU A 156 -10.25 -21.22 17.38
C GLU A 156 -11.26 -21.28 16.24
N ALA A 157 -10.79 -21.46 15.00
CA ALA A 157 -11.64 -21.58 13.82
C ALA A 157 -12.55 -22.83 13.92
N CYS A 158 -12.10 -23.91 14.55
CA CYS A 158 -12.91 -25.09 14.81
C CYS A 158 -13.90 -24.87 15.96
N ALA A 159 -13.44 -24.30 17.07
CA ALA A 159 -14.26 -24.10 18.26
C ALA A 159 -15.41 -23.10 18.03
N ASN A 160 -15.20 -22.08 17.19
CA ASN A 160 -16.14 -21.00 16.91
C ASN A 160 -16.51 -20.92 15.42
N ALA A 161 -16.61 -22.05 14.74
CA ALA A 161 -16.77 -22.14 13.28
C ALA A 161 -17.91 -21.25 12.74
N ALA A 162 -19.08 -21.27 13.37
CA ALA A 162 -20.23 -20.47 12.92
C ALA A 162 -19.93 -18.97 12.90
N ALA A 163 -19.28 -18.44 13.93
CA ALA A 163 -18.96 -17.00 14.04
C ALA A 163 -17.90 -16.60 13.01
N HIS A 164 -16.84 -17.41 12.83
CA HIS A 164 -15.81 -17.14 11.83
C HIS A 164 -16.34 -17.24 10.41
N ASP A 165 -17.19 -18.22 10.11
CA ASP A 165 -17.79 -18.39 8.79
C ASP A 165 -18.80 -17.28 8.48
N GLU A 166 -19.55 -16.78 9.48
CA GLU A 166 -20.42 -15.63 9.32
C GLU A 166 -19.61 -14.36 9.01
N ARG A 167 -18.54 -14.09 9.78
CA ARG A 167 -17.65 -12.97 9.54
C ARG A 167 -17.01 -13.05 8.16
N LEU A 168 -16.53 -14.21 7.75
CA LEU A 168 -15.95 -14.46 6.44
C LEU A 168 -16.96 -14.15 5.32
N ARG A 169 -18.22 -14.57 5.47
CA ARG A 169 -19.31 -14.30 4.52
C ARG A 169 -19.67 -12.82 4.47
N ALA A 170 -19.77 -12.17 5.63
CA ALA A 170 -20.11 -10.73 5.70
C ALA A 170 -19.10 -9.86 4.94
N ILE A 171 -17.81 -10.08 5.20
CA ILE A 171 -16.73 -9.35 4.52
C ILE A 171 -16.64 -9.74 3.03
N GLY A 172 -16.75 -11.03 2.73
CA GLY A 172 -16.66 -11.55 1.37
C GLY A 172 -17.78 -11.09 0.45
N ALA A 173 -18.94 -10.70 1.00
CA ALA A 173 -20.09 -10.24 0.22
C ALA A 173 -19.82 -8.93 -0.54
N SER A 174 -18.95 -8.05 -0.03
CA SER A 174 -18.62 -6.77 -0.66
C SER A 174 -17.59 -6.93 -1.78
N HIS A 175 -16.37 -7.34 -1.46
CA HIS A 175 -15.24 -7.32 -2.40
C HIS A 175 -14.43 -8.61 -2.44
N GLY A 176 -14.76 -9.59 -1.61
CA GLY A 176 -14.00 -10.82 -1.43
C GLY A 176 -13.03 -10.75 -0.26
N VAL A 177 -12.46 -11.92 0.07
CA VAL A 177 -11.58 -12.12 1.23
C VAL A 177 -10.34 -12.88 0.79
N MET A 178 -9.22 -12.58 1.41
CA MET A 178 -8.00 -13.37 1.32
C MET A 178 -7.64 -13.96 2.69
N VAL A 179 -7.13 -15.20 2.67
CA VAL A 179 -6.63 -15.91 3.84
C VAL A 179 -5.16 -16.24 3.60
N GLN A 180 -4.29 -15.88 4.52
CA GLN A 180 -2.85 -16.13 4.45
C GLN A 180 -2.38 -16.87 5.71
N PRO A 181 -1.35 -17.72 5.64
CA PRO A 181 -0.72 -18.23 6.85
C PRO A 181 -0.22 -17.06 7.69
N PHE A 182 -0.30 -17.19 8.99
CA PHE A 182 0.37 -16.28 9.89
C PHE A 182 1.90 -16.41 9.71
N VAL A 183 2.58 -15.28 9.54
CA VAL A 183 4.03 -15.22 9.35
C VAL A 183 4.68 -14.78 10.65
N PRO A 184 5.27 -15.71 11.43
CA PRO A 184 5.80 -15.41 12.77
C PRO A 184 6.99 -14.44 12.72
N GLU A 185 7.72 -14.37 11.60
CA GLU A 185 8.83 -13.46 11.40
C GLU A 185 8.41 -11.98 11.48
N ILE A 186 7.13 -11.67 11.22
CA ILE A 186 6.60 -10.30 11.43
C ILE A 186 6.64 -9.93 12.92
N GLU A 187 6.33 -10.87 13.81
CA GLU A 187 6.40 -10.64 15.26
C GLU A 187 7.84 -10.67 15.78
N SER A 188 8.68 -11.60 15.32
CA SER A 188 10.05 -11.79 15.84
C SER A 188 11.06 -10.81 15.25
N ASP A 189 11.04 -10.61 13.93
CA ASP A 189 12.06 -9.87 13.20
C ASP A 189 11.57 -8.51 12.70
N GLY A 190 10.25 -8.34 12.58
CA GLY A 190 9.61 -7.14 12.06
C GLY A 190 9.31 -7.23 10.56
N GLU A 191 8.52 -6.27 10.07
CA GLU A 191 8.16 -6.13 8.67
C GLU A 191 8.94 -4.97 8.04
N TRP A 192 9.61 -5.25 6.95
CA TRP A 192 10.33 -4.27 6.15
C TRP A 192 9.35 -3.46 5.32
N SER A 193 9.60 -2.16 5.20
CA SER A 193 8.96 -1.27 4.23
C SER A 193 10.05 -0.54 3.46
N LEU A 194 10.12 -0.78 2.16
CA LEU A 194 11.10 -0.15 1.25
C LEU A 194 10.37 0.89 0.38
N GLN A 195 10.84 2.14 0.42
CA GLN A 195 10.26 3.26 -0.31
C GLN A 195 11.03 3.52 -1.60
N PHE A 196 10.27 3.71 -2.68
CA PHE A 196 10.80 4.01 -4.01
C PHE A 196 10.16 5.30 -4.55
N PHE A 197 10.98 6.17 -5.16
CA PHE A 197 10.53 7.38 -5.82
C PHE A 197 11.03 7.40 -7.26
N GLY A 198 10.10 7.52 -8.23
CA GLY A 198 10.43 7.40 -9.65
C GLY A 198 11.06 6.05 -10.02
N GLY A 199 10.71 4.97 -9.32
CA GLY A 199 11.29 3.65 -9.51
C GLY A 199 12.65 3.44 -8.81
N VAL A 200 13.22 4.47 -8.18
CA VAL A 200 14.53 4.40 -7.52
C VAL A 200 14.36 4.22 -6.01
N PHE A 201 15.12 3.29 -5.41
CA PHE A 201 15.12 3.08 -3.96
C PHE A 201 15.53 4.37 -3.22
N SER A 202 14.78 4.73 -2.21
CA SER A 202 15.03 5.92 -1.38
C SER A 202 15.55 5.55 0.01
N HIS A 203 14.78 4.81 0.76
CA HIS A 203 15.08 4.40 2.13
C HIS A 203 14.22 3.21 2.53
N ALA A 204 14.53 2.60 3.68
CA ALA A 204 13.73 1.54 4.25
C ALA A 204 13.54 1.76 5.75
N VAL A 205 12.42 1.28 6.25
CA VAL A 205 12.14 1.16 7.68
C VAL A 205 11.78 -0.27 8.03
N LEU A 206 12.11 -0.66 9.25
CA LEU A 206 11.68 -1.91 9.85
C LEU A 206 10.57 -1.57 10.86
N LYS A 207 9.39 -2.10 10.62
CA LYS A 207 8.22 -1.94 11.48
C LYS A 207 8.15 -3.08 12.47
N ARG A 208 7.84 -2.76 13.73
CA ARG A 208 7.63 -3.74 14.80
C ARG A 208 6.26 -3.53 15.43
N ALA A 209 5.54 -4.62 15.68
CA ALA A 209 4.27 -4.58 16.38
C ALA A 209 4.46 -4.23 17.86
N ALA A 210 3.44 -3.66 18.47
CA ALA A 210 3.37 -3.53 19.93
C ALA A 210 3.29 -4.92 20.57
N SER A 211 3.75 -5.03 21.81
CA SER A 211 3.69 -6.30 22.55
C SER A 211 2.26 -6.83 22.64
N GLY A 212 2.04 -8.05 22.14
CA GLY A 212 0.73 -8.71 22.14
C GLY A 212 -0.17 -8.36 20.93
N ASP A 213 0.30 -7.56 19.96
CA ASP A 213 -0.37 -7.32 18.70
C ASP A 213 0.46 -7.91 17.54
N PHE A 214 -0.20 -8.27 16.45
CA PHE A 214 0.43 -8.71 15.20
C PHE A 214 0.49 -7.59 14.16
N ARG A 215 -0.21 -6.48 14.42
CA ARG A 215 -0.30 -5.32 13.53
C ARG A 215 0.87 -4.38 13.80
N VAL A 216 1.57 -3.99 12.74
CA VAL A 216 2.77 -3.15 12.83
C VAL A 216 2.50 -1.66 12.62
N GLN A 217 1.25 -1.28 12.35
CA GLN A 217 0.86 0.10 12.08
C GLN A 217 0.93 0.97 13.35
N ARG A 218 1.27 2.26 13.18
CA ARG A 218 1.39 3.24 14.28
C ARG A 218 0.12 3.38 15.11
N GLU A 219 -1.05 3.28 14.48
CA GLU A 219 -2.37 3.38 15.13
C GLU A 219 -2.60 2.29 16.19
N PHE A 220 -1.88 1.18 16.05
CA PHE A 220 -1.91 0.05 16.99
C PHE A 220 -0.69 0.03 17.93
N GLY A 221 0.05 1.15 18.02
CA GLY A 221 1.23 1.26 18.89
C GLY A 221 2.50 0.65 18.28
N GLY A 222 2.48 0.31 17.00
CA GLY A 222 3.67 -0.14 16.27
C GLY A 222 4.74 0.94 16.20
N THR A 223 5.99 0.51 16.17
CA THR A 223 7.16 1.38 16.00
C THR A 223 7.85 1.11 14.68
N HIS A 224 8.64 2.06 14.22
CA HIS A 224 9.52 1.85 13.07
C HIS A 224 10.87 2.52 13.32
N GLU A 225 11.89 1.93 12.72
CA GLU A 225 13.25 2.45 12.71
C GLU A 225 13.84 2.39 11.31
N ARG A 226 14.68 3.38 10.98
CA ARG A 226 15.41 3.37 9.70
C ARG A 226 16.40 2.22 9.68
N VAL A 227 16.43 1.49 8.58
CA VAL A 227 17.32 0.35 8.34
C VAL A 227 17.93 0.41 6.94
N VAL A 228 19.03 -0.29 6.75
CA VAL A 228 19.66 -0.45 5.43
C VAL A 228 19.42 -1.89 4.97
N PRO A 229 18.69 -2.09 3.86
CA PRO A 229 18.41 -3.43 3.38
C PRO A 229 19.70 -4.07 2.80
N ALA A 230 19.85 -5.37 3.01
CA ALA A 230 20.83 -6.15 2.26
C ALA A 230 20.49 -6.12 0.76
N SER A 231 21.50 -6.19 -0.13
CA SER A 231 21.32 -6.13 -1.59
C SER A 231 20.23 -7.10 -2.07
N ARG A 232 20.21 -8.32 -1.54
CA ARG A 232 19.20 -9.33 -1.89
C ARG A 232 17.76 -8.91 -1.55
N VAL A 233 17.56 -8.22 -0.43
CA VAL A 233 16.23 -7.69 -0.04
C VAL A 233 15.81 -6.61 -1.02
N LEU A 234 16.73 -5.71 -1.35
CA LEU A 234 16.48 -4.62 -2.30
C LEU A 234 16.17 -5.18 -3.70
N GLU A 235 16.97 -6.10 -4.24
CA GLU A 235 16.75 -6.74 -5.54
C GLU A 235 15.38 -7.41 -5.64
N GLN A 236 14.92 -8.05 -4.56
CA GLN A 236 13.61 -8.71 -4.54
C GLN A 236 12.45 -7.70 -4.45
N ALA A 237 12.64 -6.59 -3.74
CA ALA A 237 11.67 -5.50 -3.70
C ALA A 237 11.58 -4.78 -5.06
N GLU A 238 12.71 -4.54 -5.73
CA GLU A 238 12.77 -3.97 -7.08
C GLU A 238 12.01 -4.85 -8.09
N ARG A 239 12.17 -6.16 -8.05
CA ARG A 239 11.40 -7.10 -8.88
C ARG A 239 9.89 -7.01 -8.64
N ALA A 240 9.47 -6.79 -7.38
CA ALA A 240 8.05 -6.61 -7.09
C ALA A 240 7.52 -5.32 -7.72
N LEU A 241 8.31 -4.25 -7.71
CA LEU A 241 7.97 -2.99 -8.34
C LEU A 241 7.96 -3.10 -9.87
N GLU A 242 8.94 -3.77 -10.48
CA GLU A 242 9.03 -4.01 -11.92
C GLU A 242 7.84 -4.85 -12.46
N ALA A 243 7.27 -5.71 -11.63
CA ALA A 243 6.09 -6.51 -11.99
C ALA A 243 4.76 -5.71 -11.95
N ALA A 244 4.77 -4.50 -11.39
CA ALA A 244 3.60 -3.63 -11.40
C ALA A 244 3.33 -3.03 -12.78
N PRO A 245 2.07 -2.76 -13.16
CA PRO A 245 1.76 -2.13 -14.43
C PRO A 245 2.17 -0.66 -14.46
N GLY A 246 2.99 -0.29 -15.44
CA GLY A 246 3.41 1.08 -15.69
C GLY A 246 4.49 1.60 -14.73
N GLN A 247 4.84 2.89 -14.91
CA GLN A 247 5.79 3.58 -14.05
C GLN A 247 5.06 4.21 -12.86
N SER A 248 5.69 4.14 -11.69
CA SER A 248 5.19 4.75 -10.46
C SER A 248 6.10 5.90 -9.99
N VAL A 249 5.50 7.01 -9.59
CA VAL A 249 6.23 8.15 -9.01
C VAL A 249 6.60 7.86 -7.55
N TYR A 250 5.80 7.05 -6.88
CA TYR A 250 6.05 6.55 -5.53
C TYR A 250 5.56 5.12 -5.39
N ALA A 251 6.24 4.36 -4.56
CA ALA A 251 5.85 3.01 -4.19
C ALA A 251 6.38 2.66 -2.81
N ARG A 252 5.69 1.74 -2.12
CA ARG A 252 6.18 1.04 -0.94
C ARG A 252 6.06 -0.46 -1.14
N VAL A 253 7.15 -1.17 -0.92
CA VAL A 253 7.18 -2.63 -0.93
C VAL A 253 7.36 -3.11 0.49
N ASP A 254 6.36 -3.82 1.02
CA ASP A 254 6.41 -4.42 2.35
C ASP A 254 6.72 -5.91 2.26
N GLY A 255 7.46 -6.42 3.24
CA GLY A 255 7.80 -7.83 3.26
C GLY A 255 8.61 -8.25 4.49
N VAL A 256 8.88 -9.53 4.56
CA VAL A 256 9.65 -10.15 5.63
C VAL A 256 10.76 -11.02 5.06
N VAL A 257 11.82 -11.23 5.84
CA VAL A 257 12.91 -12.14 5.45
C VAL A 257 12.64 -13.51 6.08
N ILE A 258 12.36 -14.51 5.25
CA ILE A 258 12.15 -15.90 5.65
C ILE A 258 13.25 -16.76 5.06
N VAL A 259 14.09 -17.37 5.89
CA VAL A 259 15.22 -18.22 5.46
C VAL A 259 16.07 -17.52 4.40
N ASN A 260 16.49 -16.29 4.66
CA ASN A 260 17.31 -15.43 3.78
C ASN A 260 16.63 -14.96 2.47
N ASP A 261 15.35 -15.22 2.26
CA ASP A 261 14.59 -14.69 1.12
C ASP A 261 13.60 -13.62 1.57
N PHE A 262 13.51 -12.54 0.81
CA PHE A 262 12.51 -11.53 1.03
C PHE A 262 11.16 -12.00 0.44
N VAL A 263 10.15 -12.09 1.27
CA VAL A 263 8.80 -12.49 0.91
C VAL A 263 7.90 -11.26 0.99
N VAL A 264 7.34 -10.85 -0.13
CA VAL A 264 6.49 -9.67 -0.23
C VAL A 264 5.14 -9.95 0.46
N THR A 265 4.79 -9.10 1.41
CA THR A 265 3.50 -9.10 2.11
C THR A 265 2.53 -8.13 1.47
N GLU A 266 3.05 -7.00 0.93
CA GLU A 266 2.26 -5.95 0.29
C GLU A 266 3.11 -5.12 -0.70
N LEU A 267 2.46 -4.62 -1.75
CA LEU A 267 2.96 -3.57 -2.64
C LEU A 267 1.93 -2.44 -2.64
N GLU A 268 2.33 -1.25 -2.24
CA GLU A 268 1.42 -0.11 -2.18
C GLU A 268 1.82 0.98 -3.18
N LEU A 269 0.91 1.27 -4.10
CA LEU A 269 1.03 2.27 -5.15
C LEU A 269 -0.09 3.30 -5.11
N LEU A 270 -1.06 3.15 -4.18
CA LEU A 270 -2.21 4.04 -4.08
C LEU A 270 -1.98 5.13 -3.03
N GLU A 271 -1.93 4.77 -1.73
CA GLU A 271 -1.86 5.74 -0.62
C GLU A 271 -0.88 5.33 0.50
N PRO A 272 0.32 4.83 0.17
CA PRO A 272 1.24 4.37 1.20
C PRO A 272 1.67 5.50 2.13
N SER A 273 1.77 5.20 3.42
CA SER A 273 2.64 5.98 4.31
C SER A 273 4.08 5.82 3.85
N LEU A 274 4.76 6.92 3.51
CA LEU A 274 6.09 6.90 2.89
C LEU A 274 7.23 7.11 3.89
N PHE A 275 6.92 7.28 5.19
CA PHE A 275 7.91 7.47 6.25
C PHE A 275 8.97 8.53 5.89
N LEU A 276 8.52 9.69 5.39
CA LEU A 276 9.42 10.75 4.92
C LEU A 276 10.29 11.31 6.05
N ASP A 277 9.86 11.16 7.30
CA ASP A 277 10.59 11.51 8.51
C ASP A 277 11.76 10.55 8.83
N ALA A 278 11.77 9.35 8.26
CA ALA A 278 12.81 8.35 8.54
C ALA A 278 14.15 8.64 7.85
N HIS A 279 14.16 9.48 6.82
CA HIS A 279 15.39 9.85 6.12
C HIS A 279 15.41 11.34 5.74
N PRO A 280 16.45 12.12 6.12
CA PRO A 280 16.47 13.57 5.89
C PRO A 280 16.28 14.00 4.43
N GLU A 281 16.76 13.19 3.48
CA GLU A 281 16.66 13.49 2.05
C GLU A 281 15.38 12.93 1.38
N ALA A 282 14.56 12.15 2.10
CA ALA A 282 13.39 11.51 1.51
C ALA A 282 12.39 12.52 0.90
N PRO A 283 12.04 13.63 1.57
CA PRO A 283 11.16 14.64 0.98
C PRO A 283 11.70 15.21 -0.33
N GLY A 284 12.99 15.54 -0.37
CA GLY A 284 13.66 16.09 -1.57
C GLY A 284 13.76 15.07 -2.71
N ARG A 285 14.01 13.79 -2.40
CA ARG A 285 14.00 12.71 -3.41
C ARG A 285 12.61 12.54 -4.01
N PHE A 286 11.57 12.57 -3.18
CA PHE A 286 10.20 12.45 -3.65
C PHE A 286 9.79 13.68 -4.48
N ALA A 287 10.12 14.91 -4.03
CA ALA A 287 9.85 16.11 -4.79
C ALA A 287 10.49 16.08 -6.19
N ARG A 288 11.75 15.61 -6.30
CA ARG A 288 12.42 15.43 -7.60
C ARG A 288 11.72 14.41 -8.48
N ALA A 289 11.27 13.27 -7.93
CA ALA A 289 10.51 12.28 -8.70
C ALA A 289 9.19 12.86 -9.25
N ILE A 290 8.52 13.70 -8.48
CA ILE A 290 7.33 14.43 -8.91
C ILE A 290 7.68 15.40 -10.04
N ALA A 291 8.76 16.20 -9.90
CA ALA A 291 9.20 17.17 -10.90
C ALA A 291 9.58 16.50 -12.24
N VAL A 292 10.26 15.35 -12.20
CA VAL A 292 10.52 14.52 -13.39
C VAL A 292 9.20 14.07 -14.03
N GLY A 293 8.27 13.58 -13.23
CA GLY A 293 6.95 13.20 -13.70
C GLY A 293 6.17 14.34 -14.36
N LEU A 294 6.38 15.60 -13.94
CA LEU A 294 5.81 16.79 -14.56
C LEU A 294 6.53 17.18 -15.86
N GLY A 295 7.77 16.75 -16.07
CA GLY A 295 8.64 17.18 -17.15
C GLY A 295 9.38 18.49 -16.85
N GLU A 296 9.43 18.93 -15.59
CA GLU A 296 10.10 20.17 -15.17
C GLU A 296 11.63 20.01 -15.08
N ILE A 297 12.11 18.77 -14.86
CA ILE A 297 13.54 18.41 -14.88
C ILE A 297 13.74 17.12 -15.69
N GLY A 298 14.90 17.00 -16.34
CA GLY A 298 15.22 15.82 -17.13
C GLY A 298 15.62 14.61 -16.27
N ASP A 299 15.39 13.39 -16.76
CA ASP A 299 15.70 12.14 -16.08
C ASP A 299 17.18 12.01 -15.65
N GLY A 300 18.10 12.70 -16.33
CA GLY A 300 19.54 12.70 -16.04
C GLY A 300 19.96 13.50 -14.79
N GLU A 301 19.12 14.42 -14.33
CA GLU A 301 19.37 15.23 -13.12
C GLU A 301 18.85 14.58 -11.83
N SER A 302 18.10 13.50 -11.94
CA SER A 302 17.62 12.71 -10.80
C SER A 302 18.70 11.80 -10.17
N GLY A 303 19.91 11.75 -10.76
CA GLY A 303 20.97 10.81 -10.44
C GLY A 303 21.62 11.02 -9.07
N VAL A 304 21.30 10.15 -8.13
CA VAL A 304 22.25 9.64 -7.14
C VAL A 304 22.29 8.13 -7.34
N ARG A 305 23.19 7.66 -8.18
CA ARG A 305 23.67 6.27 -8.06
C ARG A 305 24.44 6.21 -6.74
N VAL A 306 23.88 5.50 -5.78
CA VAL A 306 24.61 5.16 -4.55
C VAL A 306 25.68 4.14 -4.92
N GLY A 307 26.95 4.53 -4.77
CA GLY A 307 28.11 3.64 -4.80
C GLY A 307 28.20 2.84 -3.52
#